data_3e13915c292415037a8e8706ef6a69a1
#
_entry.id   3e13915c292415037a8e8706ef6a69a1
#
_cell.length_a   1.000
_cell.length_b   1.000
_cell.length_c   1.000
_cell.angle_alpha   90.00
_cell.angle_beta   90.00
_cell.angle_gamma   90.00
#
_symmetry.space_group_name_H-M   'P 1'
#
loop_
_entity.id
_entity.type
_entity.pdbx_description
1 polymer ?
#
loop_
_entity_poly.entity_id
_entity_poly.type
_entity_poly.pdbx_seq_one_letter_code
_entity_poly.pdbx_strand_id
1 'polypeptide(L)'
;MAEIKSAVGYTRVSGPSQLGDTDGFPRQRAAIERYATAHGLRVARWFEERAVCGATEWEARPAWAEMLAALNGTRTVLIERLDRLARDLMVQEHIIADLKRRGVVLISAAEPDLCTDDPSRKLMRQIMGSIAEYDRAMIALKLNSGRARVKAATGRCGGVYPYGKHPKRPEEVEHLEQILQWHKEGLNLVAITGLLEDRGIPSRLRRRWDPKTVSRILRASGGAR
;
A
#
# COMPACT_ATOMS: atom_id res chain seq x y z
N MET A 1 -0.55 -12.04 -44.01
CA MET A 1 -0.04 -11.59 -42.69
C MET A 1 -1.25 -11.39 -41.80
N ALA A 2 -1.31 -12.06 -40.66
CA ALA A 2 -2.41 -11.86 -39.70
C ALA A 2 -2.37 -10.41 -39.21
N GLU A 3 -3.50 -9.73 -39.23
CA GLU A 3 -3.65 -8.37 -38.75
C GLU A 3 -3.38 -8.35 -37.23
N ILE A 4 -2.31 -7.68 -36.79
CA ILE A 4 -1.97 -7.56 -35.38
C ILE A 4 -2.99 -6.62 -34.75
N LYS A 5 -3.84 -7.15 -33.89
CA LYS A 5 -4.86 -6.36 -33.17
C LYS A 5 -4.22 -5.49 -32.09
N SER A 6 -4.66 -4.24 -32.02
CA SER A 6 -4.20 -3.27 -31.01
C SER A 6 -4.91 -3.49 -29.67
N ALA A 7 -4.16 -3.39 -28.58
CA ALA A 7 -4.66 -3.45 -27.20
C ALA A 7 -4.04 -2.32 -26.38
N VAL A 8 -4.65 -1.99 -25.24
CA VAL A 8 -4.08 -1.08 -24.22
C VAL A 8 -3.74 -1.88 -22.96
N GLY A 9 -2.64 -1.55 -22.31
CA GLY A 9 -2.23 -2.15 -21.04
C GLY A 9 -2.61 -1.26 -19.87
N TYR A 10 -3.26 -1.83 -18.85
CA TYR A 10 -3.52 -1.15 -17.58
C TYR A 10 -2.80 -1.85 -16.43
N THR A 11 -2.07 -1.07 -15.64
CA THR A 11 -1.29 -1.55 -14.49
C THR A 11 -1.56 -0.68 -13.27
N ARG A 12 -1.51 -1.27 -12.06
CA ARG A 12 -1.78 -0.54 -10.81
C ARG A 12 -0.86 -1.02 -9.68
N VAL A 13 -0.35 -0.06 -8.91
CA VAL A 13 0.36 -0.31 -7.64
C VAL A 13 -0.29 0.49 -6.51
N SER A 14 -0.37 -0.10 -5.31
CA SER A 14 -1.11 0.45 -4.18
C SER A 14 -0.28 1.29 -3.21
N GLY A 15 1.05 1.36 -3.37
CA GLY A 15 1.89 2.11 -2.45
C GLY A 15 3.30 2.41 -2.99
N PRO A 16 4.01 3.40 -2.38
CA PRO A 16 5.35 3.81 -2.81
C PRO A 16 6.39 2.69 -2.77
N SER A 17 6.26 1.74 -1.83
CA SER A 17 7.16 0.59 -1.70
C SER A 17 7.06 -0.41 -2.87
N GLN A 18 5.98 -0.35 -3.64
CA GLN A 18 5.76 -1.20 -4.82
C GLN A 18 6.16 -0.51 -6.13
N LEU A 19 6.70 0.70 -6.06
CA LEU A 19 7.22 1.45 -7.21
C LEU A 19 8.67 1.04 -7.58
N GLY A 20 9.32 0.18 -6.76
CA GLY A 20 10.67 -0.31 -7.02
C GLY A 20 10.73 -1.32 -8.18
N ASP A 21 11.94 -1.52 -8.71
CA ASP A 21 12.20 -2.17 -10.01
C ASP A 21 11.79 -3.65 -10.13
N THR A 22 11.49 -4.35 -9.05
CA THR A 22 11.30 -5.81 -9.09
C THR A 22 9.86 -6.30 -9.01
N ASP A 23 8.93 -5.58 -8.36
CA ASP A 23 7.57 -6.09 -8.06
C ASP A 23 6.40 -5.21 -8.53
N GLY A 24 6.70 -4.09 -9.14
CA GLY A 24 5.71 -3.09 -9.55
C GLY A 24 5.26 -3.20 -11.01
N PHE A 25 5.28 -2.07 -11.69
CA PHE A 25 4.89 -1.95 -13.09
C PHE A 25 5.70 -2.82 -14.05
N PRO A 26 7.06 -2.97 -13.94
CA PRO A 26 7.83 -3.78 -14.88
C PRO A 26 7.36 -5.23 -14.95
N ARG A 27 7.09 -5.86 -13.80
CA ARG A 27 6.59 -7.23 -13.73
C ARG A 27 5.23 -7.37 -14.39
N GLN A 28 4.30 -6.46 -14.10
CA GLN A 28 2.96 -6.46 -14.70
C GLN A 28 3.03 -6.28 -16.21
N ARG A 29 3.86 -5.32 -16.69
CA ARG A 29 4.08 -5.10 -18.13
C ARG A 29 4.63 -6.35 -18.81
N ALA A 30 5.68 -6.95 -18.26
CA ALA A 30 6.28 -8.15 -18.81
C ALA A 30 5.28 -9.33 -18.94
N ALA A 31 4.38 -9.49 -17.97
CA ALA A 31 3.33 -10.51 -18.03
C ALA A 31 2.31 -10.21 -19.14
N ILE A 32 1.87 -8.96 -19.26
CA ILE A 32 0.93 -8.51 -20.28
C ILE A 32 1.55 -8.63 -21.69
N GLU A 33 2.80 -8.22 -21.87
CA GLU A 33 3.52 -8.28 -23.15
C GLU A 33 3.73 -9.71 -23.62
N ARG A 34 4.09 -10.62 -22.72
CA ARG A 34 4.19 -12.05 -23.05
C ARG A 34 2.87 -12.61 -23.56
N TYR A 35 1.78 -12.30 -22.87
CA TYR A 35 0.44 -12.71 -23.29
C TYR A 35 0.08 -12.10 -24.63
N ALA A 36 0.28 -10.81 -24.79
CA ALA A 36 -0.03 -10.09 -26.04
C ALA A 36 0.71 -10.69 -27.23
N THR A 37 2.01 -10.92 -27.12
CA THR A 37 2.85 -11.52 -28.16
C THR A 37 2.36 -12.92 -28.52
N ALA A 38 2.05 -13.76 -27.54
CA ALA A 38 1.57 -15.12 -27.75
C ALA A 38 0.21 -15.18 -28.48
N HIS A 39 -0.61 -14.10 -28.38
CA HIS A 39 -1.97 -14.05 -28.95
C HIS A 39 -2.11 -13.07 -30.12
N GLY A 40 -1.01 -12.64 -30.75
CA GLY A 40 -1.04 -11.73 -31.88
C GLY A 40 -1.61 -10.35 -31.59
N LEU A 41 -1.45 -9.89 -30.31
CA LEU A 41 -1.83 -8.57 -29.87
C LEU A 41 -0.59 -7.67 -29.74
N ARG A 42 -0.77 -6.37 -29.91
CA ARG A 42 0.25 -5.35 -29.63
C ARG A 42 -0.29 -4.33 -28.64
N VAL A 43 0.41 -4.13 -27.53
CA VAL A 43 0.09 -3.07 -26.58
C VAL A 43 0.52 -1.73 -27.18
N ALA A 44 -0.46 -0.93 -27.60
CA ALA A 44 -0.22 0.35 -28.24
C ALA A 44 0.01 1.48 -27.22
N ARG A 45 -0.60 1.38 -26.05
CA ARG A 45 -0.53 2.40 -25.00
C ARG A 45 -0.64 1.77 -23.60
N TRP A 46 0.06 2.39 -22.62
CA TRP A 46 0.07 1.97 -21.24
C TRP A 46 -0.57 3.03 -20.34
N PHE A 47 -1.36 2.55 -19.37
CA PHE A 47 -1.98 3.37 -18.34
C PHE A 47 -1.58 2.85 -16.98
N GLU A 48 -0.90 3.67 -16.19
CA GLU A 48 -0.30 3.29 -14.90
C GLU A 48 -0.97 4.02 -13.76
N GLU A 49 -1.65 3.30 -12.90
CA GLU A 49 -2.25 3.84 -11.69
C GLU A 49 -1.25 3.77 -10.53
N ARG A 50 -0.73 4.93 -10.13
CA ARG A 50 0.33 5.04 -9.12
C ARG A 50 -0.25 5.37 -7.75
N ALA A 51 0.15 4.57 -6.74
CA ALA A 51 -0.19 4.78 -5.33
C ALA A 51 -1.70 4.82 -5.03
N VAL A 52 -2.53 4.14 -5.83
CA VAL A 52 -3.98 4.07 -5.65
C VAL A 52 -4.36 2.72 -5.05
N CYS A 53 -5.05 2.76 -3.90
CA CYS A 53 -5.56 1.56 -3.25
C CYS A 53 -6.59 0.85 -4.14
N GLY A 54 -6.57 -0.49 -4.15
CA GLY A 54 -7.57 -1.28 -4.88
C GLY A 54 -9.00 -1.15 -4.35
N ALA A 55 -9.17 -0.52 -3.17
CA ALA A 55 -10.47 -0.18 -2.60
C ALA A 55 -10.99 1.20 -3.05
N THR A 56 -10.16 2.02 -3.73
CA THR A 56 -10.59 3.29 -4.29
C THR A 56 -11.59 3.04 -5.42
N GLU A 57 -12.66 3.81 -5.43
CA GLU A 57 -13.65 3.77 -6.50
C GLU A 57 -12.96 3.91 -7.86
N TRP A 58 -13.31 3.02 -8.79
CA TRP A 58 -12.60 2.90 -10.05
C TRP A 58 -12.81 4.11 -10.95
N GLU A 59 -13.97 4.79 -10.84
CA GLU A 59 -14.28 6.02 -11.55
C GLU A 59 -13.39 7.19 -11.12
N ALA A 60 -12.93 7.19 -9.88
CA ALA A 60 -12.05 8.23 -9.33
C ALA A 60 -10.56 8.01 -9.66
N ARG A 61 -10.21 6.97 -10.41
CA ARG A 61 -8.81 6.67 -10.77
C ARG A 61 -8.39 7.42 -12.04
N PRO A 62 -7.38 8.31 -11.94
CA PRO A 62 -6.98 9.15 -13.07
C PRO A 62 -6.56 8.36 -14.31
N ALA A 63 -5.68 7.34 -14.14
CA ALA A 63 -5.20 6.55 -15.27
C ALA A 63 -6.31 5.68 -15.88
N TRP A 64 -7.28 5.25 -15.08
CA TRP A 64 -8.47 4.53 -15.57
C TRP A 64 -9.34 5.44 -16.43
N ALA A 65 -9.63 6.64 -15.96
CA ALA A 65 -10.43 7.61 -16.72
C ALA A 65 -9.74 8.00 -18.04
N GLU A 66 -8.42 8.23 -18.00
CA GLU A 66 -7.62 8.50 -19.19
C GLU A 66 -7.65 7.32 -20.17
N MET A 67 -7.54 6.09 -19.68
CA MET A 67 -7.65 4.89 -20.51
C MET A 67 -9.00 4.82 -21.20
N LEU A 68 -10.11 4.99 -20.47
CA LEU A 68 -11.45 4.96 -21.05
C LEU A 68 -11.63 6.03 -22.14
N ALA A 69 -11.10 7.21 -21.93
CA ALA A 69 -11.14 8.30 -22.95
C ALA A 69 -10.28 7.97 -24.18
N ALA A 70 -9.22 7.19 -24.01
CA ALA A 70 -8.29 6.84 -25.09
C ALA A 70 -8.68 5.60 -25.89
N LEU A 71 -9.76 4.90 -25.52
CA LEU A 71 -10.22 3.66 -26.18
C LEU A 71 -10.83 3.88 -27.59
N ASN A 72 -10.66 5.06 -28.17
CA ASN A 72 -11.11 5.38 -29.52
C ASN A 72 -10.47 4.44 -30.57
N GLY A 73 -11.22 3.42 -30.97
CA GLY A 73 -10.80 2.41 -31.97
C GLY A 73 -10.12 1.17 -31.39
N THR A 74 -9.51 1.21 -30.21
CA THR A 74 -8.96 0.03 -29.53
C THR A 74 -9.97 -0.52 -28.54
N ARG A 75 -10.40 -1.76 -28.74
CA ARG A 75 -11.46 -2.37 -27.92
C ARG A 75 -10.96 -3.48 -27.00
N THR A 76 -9.65 -3.57 -26.76
CA THR A 76 -9.05 -4.60 -25.92
C THR A 76 -8.20 -3.97 -24.84
N VAL A 77 -8.53 -4.28 -23.58
CA VAL A 77 -7.77 -3.89 -22.39
C VAL A 77 -7.09 -5.13 -21.80
N LEU A 78 -5.79 -5.05 -21.58
CA LEU A 78 -4.97 -6.09 -20.98
C LEU A 78 -4.57 -5.68 -19.56
N ILE A 79 -4.75 -6.59 -18.62
CA ILE A 79 -4.27 -6.48 -17.23
C ILE A 79 -3.46 -7.72 -16.89
N GLU A 80 -2.62 -7.64 -15.85
CA GLU A 80 -1.89 -8.81 -15.36
C GLU A 80 -2.85 -9.82 -14.73
N ARG A 81 -3.64 -9.37 -13.74
CA ARG A 81 -4.58 -10.17 -12.95
C ARG A 81 -5.78 -9.32 -12.54
N LEU A 82 -6.89 -9.96 -12.25
CA LEU A 82 -8.12 -9.27 -11.83
C LEU A 82 -7.96 -8.48 -10.52
N ASP A 83 -7.08 -8.91 -9.61
CA ASP A 83 -6.79 -8.18 -8.38
C ASP A 83 -6.07 -6.84 -8.62
N ARG A 84 -5.44 -6.64 -9.80
CA ARG A 84 -4.92 -5.33 -10.24
C ARG A 84 -6.05 -4.38 -10.63
N LEU A 85 -7.14 -4.93 -11.14
CA LEU A 85 -8.33 -4.15 -11.48
C LEU A 85 -9.01 -3.61 -10.22
N ALA A 86 -9.40 -4.50 -9.32
CA ALA A 86 -9.95 -4.17 -8.01
C ALA A 86 -9.68 -5.31 -7.02
N ARG A 87 -9.65 -5.02 -5.71
CA ARG A 87 -9.54 -6.05 -4.67
C ARG A 87 -10.89 -6.65 -4.31
N ASP A 88 -11.94 -5.86 -4.45
CA ASP A 88 -13.32 -6.25 -4.20
C ASP A 88 -13.91 -6.91 -5.44
N LEU A 89 -14.53 -8.07 -5.23
CA LEU A 89 -15.12 -8.86 -6.32
C LEU A 89 -16.31 -8.15 -6.96
N MET A 90 -17.15 -7.47 -6.18
CA MET A 90 -18.30 -6.74 -6.71
C MET A 90 -17.86 -5.60 -7.60
N VAL A 91 -16.79 -4.91 -7.20
CA VAL A 91 -16.16 -3.86 -8.02
C VAL A 91 -15.58 -4.44 -9.32
N GLN A 92 -14.93 -5.62 -9.27
CA GLN A 92 -14.46 -6.30 -10.50
C GLN A 92 -15.62 -6.58 -11.45
N GLU A 93 -16.72 -7.16 -10.95
CA GLU A 93 -17.90 -7.47 -11.77
C GLU A 93 -18.53 -6.21 -12.36
N HIS A 94 -18.62 -5.10 -11.60
CA HIS A 94 -19.10 -3.81 -12.12
C HIS A 94 -18.22 -3.28 -13.25
N ILE A 95 -16.90 -3.33 -13.09
CA ILE A 95 -15.94 -2.88 -14.11
C ILE A 95 -16.05 -3.75 -15.37
N ILE A 96 -16.10 -5.07 -15.22
CA ILE A 96 -16.25 -6.00 -16.36
C ILE A 96 -17.55 -5.70 -17.11
N ALA A 97 -18.66 -5.52 -16.39
CA ALA A 97 -19.95 -5.19 -16.98
C ALA A 97 -19.96 -3.83 -17.69
N ASP A 98 -19.29 -2.82 -17.13
CA ASP A 98 -19.18 -1.49 -17.73
C ASP A 98 -18.35 -1.53 -19.02
N LEU A 99 -17.18 -2.17 -19.00
CA LEU A 99 -16.35 -2.34 -20.18
C LEU A 99 -17.10 -3.08 -21.29
N LYS A 100 -17.85 -4.13 -20.94
CA LYS A 100 -18.68 -4.88 -21.90
C LYS A 100 -19.76 -3.99 -22.52
N ARG A 101 -20.47 -3.16 -21.74
CA ARG A 101 -21.47 -2.21 -22.28
C ARG A 101 -20.85 -1.22 -23.27
N ARG A 102 -19.58 -0.88 -23.08
CA ARG A 102 -18.80 -0.03 -24.00
C ARG A 102 -18.25 -0.80 -25.21
N GLY A 103 -18.51 -2.11 -25.32
CA GLY A 103 -17.96 -2.97 -26.37
C GLY A 103 -16.45 -3.21 -26.24
N VAL A 104 -15.91 -3.10 -25.01
CA VAL A 104 -14.49 -3.32 -24.71
C VAL A 104 -14.30 -4.70 -24.11
N VAL A 105 -13.33 -5.45 -24.63
CA VAL A 105 -12.92 -6.75 -24.14
C VAL A 105 -11.81 -6.58 -23.11
N LEU A 106 -12.05 -7.05 -21.89
CA LEU A 106 -11.03 -7.15 -20.85
C LEU A 106 -10.40 -8.53 -20.87
N ILE A 107 -9.08 -8.59 -20.81
CA ILE A 107 -8.33 -9.85 -20.74
C ILE A 107 -7.33 -9.74 -19.58
N SER A 108 -7.36 -10.73 -18.68
CA SER A 108 -6.32 -10.94 -17.68
C SER A 108 -5.24 -11.86 -18.26
N ALA A 109 -3.98 -11.43 -18.26
CA ALA A 109 -2.87 -12.19 -18.82
C ALA A 109 -2.61 -13.50 -18.05
N ALA A 110 -2.83 -13.51 -16.73
CA ALA A 110 -2.67 -14.70 -15.89
C ALA A 110 -3.91 -15.60 -15.88
N GLU A 111 -5.10 -15.02 -16.14
CA GLU A 111 -6.39 -15.69 -15.97
C GLU A 111 -7.33 -15.31 -17.11
N PRO A 112 -6.96 -15.57 -18.39
CA PRO A 112 -7.70 -15.06 -19.56
C PRO A 112 -9.15 -15.50 -19.59
N ASP A 113 -9.43 -16.69 -19.15
CA ASP A 113 -10.77 -17.27 -19.11
C ASP A 113 -11.70 -16.62 -18.09
N LEU A 114 -11.15 -16.02 -17.05
CA LEU A 114 -11.98 -15.42 -15.98
C LEU A 114 -12.64 -14.09 -16.38
N CYS A 115 -12.24 -13.50 -17.51
CA CYS A 115 -12.84 -12.26 -18.01
C CYS A 115 -14.03 -12.49 -18.95
N THR A 116 -14.37 -13.76 -19.26
CA THR A 116 -15.50 -14.10 -20.12
C THR A 116 -16.83 -14.02 -19.38
N ASP A 117 -17.92 -13.87 -20.16
CA ASP A 117 -19.28 -13.64 -19.63
C ASP A 117 -20.08 -14.95 -19.45
N ASP A 118 -19.42 -16.08 -19.49
CA ASP A 118 -20.05 -17.36 -19.19
C ASP A 118 -20.45 -17.44 -17.72
N PRO A 119 -21.69 -17.86 -17.37
CA PRO A 119 -22.15 -18.03 -16.00
C PRO A 119 -21.24 -18.90 -15.15
N SER A 120 -20.65 -19.96 -15.71
CA SER A 120 -19.68 -20.82 -15.04
C SER A 120 -18.42 -20.07 -14.68
N ARG A 121 -17.94 -19.21 -15.57
CA ARG A 121 -16.77 -18.35 -15.33
C ARG A 121 -17.04 -17.28 -14.29
N LYS A 122 -18.25 -16.71 -14.28
CA LYS A 122 -18.68 -15.78 -13.22
C LYS A 122 -18.68 -16.46 -11.85
N LEU A 123 -19.22 -17.66 -11.76
CA LEU A 123 -19.20 -18.46 -10.52
C LEU A 123 -17.77 -18.75 -10.10
N MET A 124 -16.88 -19.13 -11.04
CA MET A 124 -15.46 -19.37 -10.76
C MET A 124 -14.78 -18.12 -10.17
N ARG A 125 -15.01 -16.94 -10.76
CA ARG A 125 -14.48 -15.67 -10.21
C ARG A 125 -14.93 -15.45 -8.77
N GLN A 126 -16.23 -15.70 -8.49
CA GLN A 126 -16.79 -15.54 -7.15
C GLN A 126 -16.14 -16.49 -6.14
N ILE A 127 -15.97 -17.75 -6.50
CA ILE A 127 -15.29 -18.75 -5.66
C ILE A 127 -13.85 -18.33 -5.40
N MET A 128 -13.08 -18.00 -6.44
CA MET A 128 -11.68 -17.58 -6.30
C MET A 128 -11.54 -16.30 -5.47
N GLY A 129 -12.44 -15.35 -5.63
CA GLY A 129 -12.50 -14.13 -4.82
C GLY A 129 -12.74 -14.44 -3.34
N SER A 130 -13.70 -15.31 -3.04
CA SER A 130 -14.01 -15.72 -1.66
C SER A 130 -12.83 -16.49 -1.01
N ILE A 131 -12.15 -17.36 -1.76
CA ILE A 131 -10.94 -18.05 -1.27
C ILE A 131 -9.85 -17.02 -0.93
N ALA A 132 -9.59 -16.07 -1.82
CA ALA A 132 -8.58 -15.04 -1.60
C ALA A 132 -8.91 -14.13 -0.41
N GLU A 133 -10.18 -13.86 -0.13
CA GLU A 133 -10.63 -13.12 1.05
C GLU A 133 -10.45 -13.94 2.34
N TYR A 134 -10.82 -15.21 2.31
CA TYR A 134 -10.58 -16.14 3.42
C TYR A 134 -9.09 -16.23 3.78
N ASP A 135 -8.22 -16.40 2.80
CA ASP A 135 -6.78 -16.46 3.03
C ASP A 135 -6.23 -15.18 3.68
N ARG A 136 -6.68 -14.00 3.22
CA ARG A 136 -6.32 -12.73 3.85
C ARG A 136 -6.79 -12.64 5.30
N ALA A 137 -8.01 -13.07 5.59
CA ALA A 137 -8.56 -13.10 6.94
C ALA A 137 -7.76 -14.06 7.84
N MET A 138 -7.41 -15.24 7.34
CA MET A 138 -6.60 -16.22 8.08
C MET A 138 -5.18 -15.72 8.36
N ILE A 139 -4.54 -15.03 7.41
CA ILE A 139 -3.23 -14.40 7.63
C ILE A 139 -3.34 -13.31 8.70
N ALA A 140 -4.36 -12.46 8.66
CA ALA A 140 -4.58 -11.43 9.66
C ALA A 140 -4.79 -12.01 11.06
N LEU A 141 -5.57 -13.08 11.19
CA LEU A 141 -5.78 -13.80 12.45
C LEU A 141 -4.47 -14.40 13.00
N LYS A 142 -3.67 -15.05 12.15
CA LYS A 142 -2.35 -15.59 12.54
C LYS A 142 -1.40 -14.51 13.03
N LEU A 143 -1.33 -13.37 12.32
CA LEU A 143 -0.51 -12.23 12.71
C LEU A 143 -0.98 -11.61 14.03
N ASN A 144 -2.28 -11.44 14.23
CA ASN A 144 -2.84 -10.90 15.46
C ASN A 144 -2.59 -11.84 16.66
N SER A 145 -2.75 -13.15 16.47
CA SER A 145 -2.42 -14.17 17.50
C SER A 145 -0.93 -14.15 17.84
N GLY A 146 -0.05 -14.01 16.84
CA GLY A 146 1.39 -13.86 17.05
C GLY A 146 1.72 -12.59 17.85
N ARG A 147 1.12 -11.47 17.48
CA ARG A 147 1.28 -10.19 18.21
C ARG A 147 0.78 -10.29 19.65
N ALA A 148 -0.37 -10.91 19.87
CA ALA A 148 -0.93 -11.12 21.21
C ALA A 148 0.00 -11.95 22.09
N ARG A 149 0.57 -13.05 21.57
CA ARG A 149 1.55 -13.89 22.28
C ARG A 149 2.81 -13.10 22.66
N VAL A 150 3.39 -12.35 21.70
CA VAL A 150 4.57 -11.53 21.96
C VAL A 150 4.25 -10.45 23.01
N LYS A 151 3.08 -9.80 22.91
CA LYS A 151 2.64 -8.81 23.90
C LYS A 151 2.46 -9.40 25.29
N ALA A 152 1.90 -10.61 25.40
CA ALA A 152 1.74 -11.31 26.68
C ALA A 152 3.11 -11.69 27.31
N ALA A 153 4.07 -12.14 26.48
CA ALA A 153 5.38 -12.54 26.95
C ALA A 153 6.32 -11.38 27.29
N THR A 154 6.24 -10.26 26.56
CA THR A 154 7.21 -9.14 26.64
C THR A 154 6.59 -7.82 27.08
N GLY A 155 5.27 -7.79 27.33
CA GLY A 155 4.50 -6.57 27.59
C GLY A 155 4.30 -5.67 26.35
N ARG A 156 4.92 -5.98 25.22
CA ARG A 156 4.87 -5.15 24.01
C ARG A 156 4.84 -5.99 22.74
N CYS A 157 4.21 -5.44 21.72
CA CYS A 157 4.26 -5.98 20.36
C CYS A 157 4.43 -4.84 19.35
N GLY A 158 5.70 -4.59 18.97
CA GLY A 158 6.06 -3.53 18.02
C GLY A 158 5.99 -2.11 18.59
N GLY A 159 6.19 -1.12 17.71
CA GLY A 159 6.24 0.29 18.06
C GLY A 159 7.59 0.77 18.60
N VAL A 160 7.75 2.10 18.67
CA VAL A 160 8.96 2.73 19.19
C VAL A 160 8.94 2.70 20.72
N TYR A 161 10.07 2.35 21.35
CA TYR A 161 10.21 2.45 22.80
C TYR A 161 10.04 3.90 23.26
N PRO A 162 9.29 4.14 24.35
CA PRO A 162 9.30 5.46 25.01
C PRO A 162 10.73 5.92 25.28
N TYR A 163 10.95 7.22 25.28
CA TYR A 163 12.25 7.79 25.59
C TYR A 163 12.65 7.40 27.02
N GLY A 164 13.90 7.01 27.22
CA GLY A 164 14.39 6.48 28.50
C GLY A 164 14.01 5.02 28.81
N LYS A 165 13.27 4.31 27.91
CA LYS A 165 12.89 2.89 28.13
C LYS A 165 13.44 1.96 27.05
N HIS A 166 14.38 2.43 26.24
CA HIS A 166 14.96 1.62 25.17
C HIS A 166 16.11 0.75 25.72
N PRO A 167 16.06 -0.61 25.63
CA PRO A 167 17.05 -1.50 26.26
C PRO A 167 18.48 -1.34 25.73
N LYS A 168 18.61 -0.82 24.49
CA LYS A 168 19.93 -0.58 23.85
C LYS A 168 20.38 0.89 23.95
N ARG A 169 19.74 1.72 24.77
CA ARG A 169 20.06 3.14 24.92
C ARG A 169 19.91 3.56 26.39
N PRO A 170 20.75 3.03 27.28
CA PRO A 170 20.68 3.34 28.71
C PRO A 170 20.91 4.82 28.99
N GLU A 171 21.69 5.51 28.15
CA GLU A 171 21.95 6.95 28.23
C GLU A 171 20.68 7.81 28.19
N GLU A 172 19.62 7.32 27.55
CA GLU A 172 18.35 8.06 27.51
C GLU A 172 17.65 8.17 28.87
N VAL A 173 18.02 7.35 29.85
CA VAL A 173 17.44 7.43 31.22
C VAL A 173 17.85 8.72 31.90
N GLU A 174 19.14 9.01 31.92
CA GLU A 174 19.68 10.24 32.48
C GLU A 174 19.15 11.49 31.76
N HIS A 175 19.11 11.43 30.45
CA HIS A 175 18.56 12.51 29.64
C HIS A 175 17.08 12.76 29.94
N LEU A 176 16.30 11.70 30.15
CA LEU A 176 14.89 11.79 30.51
C LEU A 176 14.73 12.45 31.88
N GLU A 177 15.52 12.05 32.87
CA GLU A 177 15.52 12.63 34.23
C GLU A 177 15.83 14.13 34.20
N GLN A 178 16.82 14.54 33.42
CA GLN A 178 17.15 15.95 33.18
C GLN A 178 15.98 16.73 32.56
N ILE A 179 15.37 16.19 31.51
CA ILE A 179 14.21 16.83 30.89
C ILE A 179 13.05 16.99 31.86
N LEU A 180 12.77 15.98 32.70
CA LEU A 180 11.72 16.02 33.69
C LEU A 180 12.04 17.03 34.79
N GLN A 181 13.31 17.12 35.20
CA GLN A 181 13.77 18.09 36.20
C GLN A 181 13.61 19.54 35.72
N TRP A 182 14.11 19.86 34.53
CA TRP A 182 13.95 21.19 33.92
C TRP A 182 12.49 21.59 33.74
N HIS A 183 11.65 20.63 33.39
CA HIS A 183 10.20 20.90 33.29
C HIS A 183 9.57 21.20 34.64
N LYS A 184 9.98 20.51 35.73
CA LYS A 184 9.55 20.80 37.12
C LYS A 184 10.03 22.16 37.59
N GLU A 185 11.20 22.60 37.15
CA GLU A 185 11.76 23.92 37.44
C GLU A 185 11.06 25.06 36.68
N GLY A 186 10.06 24.72 35.84
CA GLY A 186 9.24 25.69 35.11
C GLY A 186 9.80 26.12 33.76
N LEU A 187 10.86 25.48 33.25
CA LEU A 187 11.38 25.81 31.92
C LEU A 187 10.38 25.43 30.82
N ASN A 188 10.23 26.33 29.87
CA ASN A 188 9.40 26.05 28.71
C ASN A 188 10.08 25.09 27.72
N LEU A 189 9.30 24.52 26.81
CA LEU A 189 9.80 23.48 25.87
C LEU A 189 10.95 23.97 24.97
N VAL A 190 10.96 25.25 24.61
CA VAL A 190 12.02 25.86 23.78
C VAL A 190 13.32 25.96 24.57
N ALA A 191 13.26 26.40 25.84
CA ALA A 191 14.43 26.45 26.71
C ALA A 191 15.02 25.05 26.93
N ILE A 192 14.17 24.04 27.20
CA ILE A 192 14.61 22.65 27.33
C ILE A 192 15.30 22.14 26.05
N THR A 193 14.77 22.47 24.88
CA THR A 193 15.44 22.07 23.61
C THR A 193 16.80 22.75 23.45
N GLY A 194 16.92 24.02 23.83
CA GLY A 194 18.22 24.74 23.85
C GLY A 194 19.23 24.07 24.74
N LEU A 195 18.85 23.76 25.98
CA LEU A 195 19.74 23.09 26.95
C LEU A 195 20.18 21.70 26.50
N LEU A 196 19.32 20.96 25.80
CA LEU A 196 19.67 19.66 25.20
C LEU A 196 20.73 19.80 24.09
N GLU A 197 20.62 20.84 23.26
CA GLU A 197 21.57 21.14 22.20
C GLU A 197 22.90 21.66 22.77
N ASP A 198 22.86 22.61 23.71
CA ASP A 198 24.06 23.18 24.35
C ASP A 198 24.88 22.13 25.10
N ARG A 199 24.25 21.11 25.65
CA ARG A 199 24.91 19.97 26.30
C ARG A 199 25.32 18.87 25.33
N GLY A 200 25.08 19.03 24.03
CA GLY A 200 25.41 18.06 23.01
C GLY A 200 24.64 16.74 23.11
N ILE A 201 23.46 16.74 23.76
CA ILE A 201 22.63 15.54 23.90
C ILE A 201 21.94 15.25 22.57
N PRO A 202 22.27 14.12 21.90
CA PRO A 202 21.71 13.83 20.58
C PRO A 202 20.26 13.40 20.66
N SER A 203 19.43 13.89 19.73
CA SER A 203 18.10 13.32 19.54
C SER A 203 18.19 11.92 18.91
N ARG A 204 17.15 11.07 19.05
CA ARG A 204 17.11 9.71 18.44
C ARG A 204 17.35 9.69 16.94
N LEU A 205 16.93 10.73 16.22
CA LEU A 205 17.07 10.85 14.77
C LEU A 205 18.34 11.62 14.38
N ARG A 206 19.23 11.97 15.34
CA ARG A 206 20.41 12.82 15.14
C ARG A 206 20.10 14.13 14.41
N ARG A 207 18.89 14.66 14.61
CA ARG A 207 18.44 16.00 14.15
C ARG A 207 18.40 16.94 15.34
N ARG A 208 18.25 18.24 15.06
CA ARG A 208 17.98 19.22 16.12
C ARG A 208 16.77 18.82 16.95
N TRP A 209 16.82 19.15 18.24
CA TRP A 209 15.69 18.93 19.12
C TRP A 209 14.52 19.82 18.71
N ASP A 210 13.32 19.25 18.70
CA ASP A 210 12.08 19.95 18.39
C ASP A 210 11.22 20.00 19.68
N PRO A 211 10.67 21.18 20.05
CA PRO A 211 9.78 21.31 21.20
C PRO A 211 8.62 20.31 21.20
N LYS A 212 8.10 19.93 20.03
CA LYS A 212 7.07 18.88 19.90
C LYS A 212 7.59 17.50 20.35
N THR A 213 8.85 17.22 20.13
CA THR A 213 9.47 15.96 20.58
C THR A 213 9.61 15.95 22.08
N VAL A 214 10.05 17.04 22.72
CA VAL A 214 10.13 17.17 24.18
C VAL A 214 8.73 17.07 24.80
N SER A 215 7.73 17.75 24.24
CA SER A 215 6.33 17.64 24.69
C SER A 215 5.82 16.19 24.67
N ARG A 216 6.13 15.43 23.60
CA ARG A 216 5.75 14.04 23.49
C ARG A 216 6.45 13.14 24.51
N ILE A 217 7.72 13.41 24.82
CA ILE A 217 8.48 12.72 25.85
C ILE A 217 7.85 12.96 27.23
N LEU A 218 7.55 14.21 27.58
CA LEU A 218 6.93 14.58 28.83
C LEU A 218 5.56 13.93 29.03
N ARG A 219 4.70 13.95 28.00
CA ARG A 219 3.39 13.27 28.02
C ARG A 219 3.53 11.76 28.25
N ALA A 220 4.48 11.12 27.56
CA ALA A 220 4.73 9.69 27.69
C ALA A 220 5.29 9.27 29.06
N SER A 221 5.90 10.22 29.80
CA SER A 221 6.49 10.01 31.12
C SER A 221 5.59 10.46 32.26
N GLY A 222 4.33 10.84 32.00
CA GLY A 222 3.37 11.28 33.00
C GLY A 222 3.61 12.73 33.53
N GLY A 223 4.47 13.49 32.87
CA GLY A 223 4.83 14.86 33.24
C GLY A 223 3.96 15.95 32.62
N ALA A 224 2.79 15.60 32.07
CA ALA A 224 1.87 16.58 31.51
C ALA A 224 0.82 16.99 32.58
N ARG A 225 0.97 18.15 33.13
CA ARG A 225 -0.14 19.03 33.56
C ARG A 225 -0.14 20.25 32.68
#